data_dd20e67d2c96a44cf7e7022f6328ffff
#
_entry.id   dd20e67d2c96a44cf7e7022f6328ffff
#
_cell.length_a   1.000
_cell.length_b   1.000
_cell.length_c   1.000
_cell.angle_alpha   90.00
_cell.angle_beta   90.00
_cell.angle_gamma   90.00
#
_symmetry.space_group_name_H-M   'P 1'
#
loop_
_entity.id
_entity.type
_entity.pdbx_description
1 polymer ?
#
loop_
_entity_poly.entity_id
_entity_poly.type
_entity_poly.pdbx_seq_one_letter_code
_entity_poly.pdbx_strand_id
1 'polypeptide(L)'
;MNVKHYILVGLSLLAFASCSENDDTVEEFPDWKNKNEQYFESAYQSHNYDYALRKYSLSEEAPSSASDYVLVDVLGTGDANETACPYLNDSVEVHYSGRLIPSTTYTTGYEFDKSYLEPFDEDTAVPSKFIANGVVIGFGTALQKMHRGDHWRVTIPYQLGYGAVDMTSSGIPAYSTLIFEIWLVDFWTKTRGDRK
;
A
#
# COMPACT_ATOMS: atom_id res chain seq x y z
N MET A 1 48.55 -71.69 -28.57
CA MET A 1 47.11 -71.72 -28.79
C MET A 1 46.56 -70.55 -28.02
N ASN A 2 46.34 -69.40 -28.69
CA ASN A 2 46.02 -68.06 -28.08
C ASN A 2 44.55 -67.80 -28.23
N VAL A 3 43.86 -67.74 -27.12
CA VAL A 3 42.43 -67.29 -27.05
C VAL A 3 42.43 -65.82 -26.80
N LYS A 4 41.98 -64.99 -27.79
CA LYS A 4 41.79 -63.57 -27.65
C LYS A 4 40.42 -63.29 -27.03
N HIS A 5 40.43 -62.71 -25.86
CA HIS A 5 39.21 -62.21 -25.23
C HIS A 5 38.81 -60.86 -25.84
N TYR A 6 37.65 -60.78 -26.47
CA TYR A 6 37.03 -59.53 -26.85
C TYR A 6 36.13 -59.01 -25.73
N ILE A 7 36.54 -57.92 -25.12
CA ILE A 7 35.73 -57.23 -24.13
C ILE A 7 34.75 -56.29 -24.91
N LEU A 8 33.47 -56.62 -24.87
CA LEU A 8 32.41 -55.80 -25.44
C LEU A 8 32.08 -54.73 -24.41
N VAL A 9 32.50 -53.47 -24.68
CA VAL A 9 32.10 -52.33 -23.86
C VAL A 9 30.72 -51.84 -24.35
N GLY A 10 29.70 -52.20 -23.61
CA GLY A 10 28.35 -51.70 -23.82
C GLY A 10 28.23 -50.24 -23.37
N LEU A 11 28.11 -49.32 -24.31
CA LEU A 11 27.87 -47.91 -24.06
C LEU A 11 26.38 -47.72 -23.77
N SER A 12 25.99 -47.68 -22.49
CA SER A 12 24.62 -47.34 -22.10
C SER A 12 24.42 -45.85 -22.23
N LEU A 13 23.68 -45.40 -23.27
CA LEU A 13 23.14 -44.06 -23.36
C LEU A 13 22.08 -43.88 -22.28
N LEU A 14 22.44 -43.19 -21.20
CA LEU A 14 21.48 -42.61 -20.25
C LEU A 14 20.87 -41.39 -20.91
N ALA A 15 19.66 -41.55 -21.49
CA ALA A 15 18.81 -40.44 -21.88
C ALA A 15 18.33 -39.75 -20.59
N PHE A 16 18.93 -38.62 -20.25
CA PHE A 16 18.35 -37.71 -19.28
C PHE A 16 17.08 -37.12 -19.92
N ALA A 17 15.94 -37.69 -19.56
CA ALA A 17 14.67 -37.01 -19.74
C ALA A 17 14.69 -35.79 -18.78
N SER A 18 15.07 -34.62 -19.33
CA SER A 18 14.82 -33.35 -18.68
C SER A 18 13.31 -33.20 -18.65
N CYS A 19 12.68 -33.53 -17.53
CA CYS A 19 11.36 -32.99 -17.22
C CYS A 19 11.54 -31.49 -17.14
N SER A 20 11.12 -30.76 -18.15
CA SER A 20 10.75 -29.36 -18.00
C SER A 20 9.50 -29.38 -17.15
N GLU A 21 9.66 -29.18 -15.83
CA GLU A 21 8.56 -28.74 -15.01
C GLU A 21 8.12 -27.42 -15.64
N ASN A 22 6.98 -27.45 -16.31
CA ASN A 22 6.24 -26.24 -16.59
C ASN A 22 5.82 -25.72 -15.21
N ASP A 23 6.59 -24.78 -14.71
CA ASP A 23 6.23 -24.05 -13.50
C ASP A 23 5.08 -23.11 -13.92
N ASP A 24 3.84 -23.63 -13.86
CA ASP A 24 2.61 -22.86 -14.10
C ASP A 24 2.32 -21.90 -12.94
N THR A 25 3.36 -21.52 -12.16
CA THR A 25 3.20 -20.51 -11.13
C THR A 25 2.94 -19.16 -11.78
N VAL A 26 1.72 -18.68 -11.59
CA VAL A 26 1.34 -17.35 -12.05
C VAL A 26 2.12 -16.32 -11.25
N GLU A 27 2.97 -15.54 -11.92
CA GLU A 27 3.63 -14.41 -11.28
C GLU A 27 2.58 -13.38 -10.87
N GLU A 28 2.43 -13.15 -9.57
CA GLU A 28 1.37 -12.29 -9.03
C GLU A 28 1.59 -10.82 -9.36
N PHE A 29 2.84 -10.37 -9.34
CA PHE A 29 3.21 -8.95 -9.51
C PHE A 29 4.19 -8.70 -10.68
N PRO A 30 3.87 -9.16 -11.91
CA PRO A 30 4.77 -8.99 -13.05
C PRO A 30 4.85 -7.50 -13.41
N ASP A 31 6.07 -7.01 -13.67
CA ASP A 31 6.35 -5.60 -14.03
C ASP A 31 5.75 -4.57 -13.05
N TRP A 32 5.78 -4.92 -11.75
CA TRP A 32 5.03 -4.24 -10.71
C TRP A 32 5.35 -2.76 -10.57
N LYS A 33 6.64 -2.39 -10.66
CA LYS A 33 7.06 -0.99 -10.60
C LYS A 33 6.40 -0.15 -11.70
N ASN A 34 6.52 -0.57 -12.96
CA ASN A 34 5.96 0.18 -14.09
C ASN A 34 4.44 0.26 -14.01
N LYS A 35 3.78 -0.82 -13.59
CA LYS A 35 2.32 -0.83 -13.39
C LYS A 35 1.88 0.18 -12.33
N ASN A 36 2.59 0.28 -11.22
CA ASN A 36 2.28 1.23 -10.15
C ASN A 36 2.53 2.68 -10.57
N GLU A 37 3.64 2.94 -11.26
CA GLU A 37 3.96 4.26 -11.80
C GLU A 37 2.89 4.71 -12.82
N GLN A 38 2.51 3.84 -13.75
CA GLN A 38 1.48 4.14 -14.75
C GLN A 38 0.09 4.29 -14.11
N TYR A 39 -0.25 3.45 -13.13
CA TYR A 39 -1.52 3.53 -12.43
C TYR A 39 -1.67 4.90 -11.75
N PHE A 40 -0.66 5.28 -10.95
CA PHE A 40 -0.72 6.55 -10.21
C PHE A 40 -0.68 7.76 -11.15
N GLU A 41 0.21 7.76 -12.14
CA GLU A 41 0.30 8.87 -13.12
C GLU A 41 -1.01 9.03 -13.90
N SER A 42 -1.61 7.92 -14.34
CA SER A 42 -2.90 7.95 -15.05
C SER A 42 -4.02 8.47 -14.14
N ALA A 43 -4.04 8.05 -12.88
CA ALA A 43 -5.01 8.56 -11.91
C ALA A 43 -4.83 10.08 -11.68
N TYR A 44 -3.58 10.53 -11.52
CA TYR A 44 -3.27 11.95 -11.34
C TYR A 44 -3.68 12.79 -12.54
N GLN A 45 -3.37 12.34 -13.75
CA GLN A 45 -3.70 13.05 -15.00
C GLN A 45 -5.21 13.03 -15.33
N SER A 46 -5.94 12.05 -14.82
CA SER A 46 -7.38 11.96 -15.05
C SER A 46 -8.17 13.08 -14.37
N HIS A 47 -7.64 13.67 -13.32
CA HIS A 47 -8.32 14.63 -12.43
C HIS A 47 -9.68 14.12 -11.92
N ASN A 48 -9.85 12.80 -11.86
CA ASN A 48 -11.06 12.16 -11.33
C ASN A 48 -10.86 11.79 -9.86
N TYR A 49 -10.69 12.80 -9.03
CA TYR A 49 -10.55 12.75 -7.57
C TYR A 49 -11.04 14.08 -6.99
N ASP A 50 -11.41 14.11 -5.72
CA ASP A 50 -11.88 15.33 -5.07
C ASP A 50 -10.72 16.27 -4.71
N TYR A 51 -9.59 15.70 -4.22
CA TYR A 51 -8.40 16.47 -3.85
C TYR A 51 -7.12 15.81 -4.32
N ALA A 52 -6.15 16.62 -4.77
CA ALA A 52 -4.75 16.26 -4.82
C ALA A 52 -4.02 16.99 -3.69
N LEU A 53 -3.67 16.27 -2.62
CA LEU A 53 -3.04 16.86 -1.45
C LEU A 53 -1.53 16.71 -1.56
N ARG A 54 -0.82 17.84 -1.54
CA ARG A 54 0.64 17.86 -1.56
C ARG A 54 1.19 17.35 -0.22
N LYS A 55 2.25 16.54 -0.28
CA LYS A 55 2.89 16.01 0.94
C LYS A 55 3.28 17.14 1.88
N TYR A 56 3.02 16.97 3.15
CA TYR A 56 3.25 17.97 4.19
C TYR A 56 4.72 18.39 4.36
N SER A 57 5.65 17.54 3.92
CA SER A 57 7.11 17.79 4.05
C SER A 57 7.69 18.67 2.94
N LEU A 58 6.89 19.09 1.95
CA LEU A 58 7.34 19.91 0.83
C LEU A 58 6.72 21.30 0.92
N SER A 59 7.59 22.35 0.86
CA SER A 59 7.09 23.73 0.88
C SER A 59 6.26 24.06 -0.36
N GLU A 60 5.29 24.97 -0.23
CA GLU A 60 4.36 25.31 -1.32
C GLU A 60 5.08 25.85 -2.56
N GLU A 61 6.23 26.50 -2.40
CA GLU A 61 7.01 27.11 -3.48
C GLU A 61 7.95 26.12 -4.17
N ALA A 62 8.20 24.93 -3.59
CA ALA A 62 9.11 23.96 -4.18
C ALA A 62 8.49 23.35 -5.45
N PRO A 63 9.29 23.08 -6.50
CA PRO A 63 8.82 22.29 -7.65
C PRO A 63 8.28 20.94 -7.18
N SER A 64 7.20 20.47 -7.82
CA SER A 64 6.55 19.21 -7.47
C SER A 64 6.25 18.39 -8.73
N SER A 65 6.17 17.09 -8.54
CA SER A 65 5.74 16.09 -9.51
C SER A 65 4.48 15.39 -9.02
N ALA A 66 3.84 14.58 -9.85
CA ALA A 66 2.66 13.80 -9.45
C ALA A 66 2.93 12.98 -8.17
N SER A 67 4.11 12.38 -8.04
CA SER A 67 4.52 11.59 -6.88
C SER A 67 4.69 12.37 -5.57
N ASP A 68 4.55 13.69 -5.58
CA ASP A 68 4.54 14.53 -4.38
C ASP A 68 3.13 14.74 -3.81
N TYR A 69 2.12 14.16 -4.45
CA TYR A 69 0.72 14.28 -4.05
C TYR A 69 0.14 12.93 -3.64
N VAL A 70 -0.88 12.98 -2.78
CA VAL A 70 -1.82 11.89 -2.60
C VAL A 70 -3.16 12.29 -3.23
N LEU A 71 -3.87 11.32 -3.81
CA LEU A 71 -5.18 11.57 -4.41
C LEU A 71 -6.26 11.12 -3.45
N VAL A 72 -7.29 11.91 -3.30
CA VAL A 72 -8.36 11.70 -2.32
C VAL A 72 -9.71 11.69 -3.02
N ASP A 73 -10.47 10.62 -2.77
CA ASP A 73 -11.92 10.56 -3.02
C ASP A 73 -12.63 10.66 -1.68
N VAL A 74 -13.52 11.61 -1.53
CA VAL A 74 -14.34 11.80 -0.32
C VAL A 74 -15.52 10.83 -0.38
N LEU A 75 -15.53 9.83 0.50
CA LEU A 75 -16.60 8.83 0.59
C LEU A 75 -17.66 9.22 1.60
N GLY A 76 -17.30 10.01 2.60
CA GLY A 76 -18.18 10.55 3.61
C GLY A 76 -17.54 11.75 4.30
N THR A 77 -18.37 12.64 4.82
CA THR A 77 -17.96 13.83 5.57
C THR A 77 -18.50 13.78 6.97
N GLY A 78 -17.69 14.19 7.94
CA GLY A 78 -18.08 14.33 9.34
C GLY A 78 -18.98 15.56 9.58
N ASP A 79 -18.93 16.09 10.81
CA ASP A 79 -19.69 17.28 11.16
C ASP A 79 -19.22 18.49 10.34
N ALA A 80 -20.11 19.10 9.58
CA ALA A 80 -19.83 20.30 8.77
C ALA A 80 -19.37 21.52 9.60
N ASN A 81 -19.56 21.51 10.91
CA ASN A 81 -19.08 22.55 11.82
C ASN A 81 -17.68 22.26 12.38
N GLU A 82 -17.15 21.06 12.19
CA GLU A 82 -15.78 20.72 12.61
C GLU A 82 -14.78 21.39 11.65
N THR A 83 -13.89 22.19 12.23
CA THR A 83 -12.86 22.89 11.45
C THR A 83 -11.45 22.49 11.84
N ALA A 84 -11.32 21.68 12.90
CA ALA A 84 -10.01 21.21 13.36
C ALA A 84 -9.56 19.96 12.61
N CYS A 85 -8.29 19.95 12.24
CA CYS A 85 -7.62 18.78 11.67
C CYS A 85 -6.46 18.36 12.56
N PRO A 86 -6.02 17.08 12.52
CA PRO A 86 -4.85 16.64 13.28
C PRO A 86 -3.58 17.39 12.86
N TYR A 87 -2.75 17.73 13.86
CA TYR A 87 -1.36 18.08 13.62
C TYR A 87 -0.48 16.82 13.55
N LEU A 88 0.72 16.95 12.97
CA LEU A 88 1.66 15.82 12.81
C LEU A 88 2.01 15.08 14.11
N ASN A 89 2.00 15.79 15.25
CA ASN A 89 2.34 15.23 16.54
C ASN A 89 1.10 14.74 17.33
N ASP A 90 -0.07 14.89 16.78
CA ASP A 90 -1.29 14.45 17.43
C ASP A 90 -1.43 12.94 17.42
N SER A 91 -2.06 12.41 18.44
CA SER A 91 -2.59 11.05 18.42
C SER A 91 -3.90 11.05 17.66
N VAL A 92 -4.10 10.07 16.82
CA VAL A 92 -5.32 9.87 16.02
C VAL A 92 -5.92 8.51 16.32
N GLU A 93 -7.23 8.43 16.28
CA GLU A 93 -8.02 7.19 16.26
C GLU A 93 -8.67 7.07 14.89
N VAL A 94 -8.40 5.96 14.21
CA VAL A 94 -8.91 5.72 12.85
C VAL A 94 -9.40 4.29 12.70
N HIS A 95 -10.43 4.10 11.87
CA HIS A 95 -10.62 2.83 11.18
C HIS A 95 -9.99 2.93 9.80
N TYR A 96 -9.43 1.83 9.32
CA TYR A 96 -8.85 1.82 7.98
C TYR A 96 -8.80 0.43 7.37
N SER A 97 -8.75 0.39 6.06
CA SER A 97 -8.28 -0.76 5.28
C SER A 97 -7.26 -0.30 4.25
N GLY A 98 -6.25 -1.11 4.00
CA GLY A 98 -5.19 -0.84 3.04
C GLY A 98 -5.10 -1.92 1.98
N ARG A 99 -5.08 -1.52 0.70
CA ARG A 99 -4.99 -2.41 -0.46
C ARG A 99 -3.90 -1.96 -1.43
N LEU A 100 -3.35 -2.93 -2.16
CA LEU A 100 -2.54 -2.68 -3.35
C LEU A 100 -3.45 -2.36 -4.54
N ILE A 101 -2.85 -1.89 -5.64
CA ILE A 101 -3.57 -1.81 -6.91
C ILE A 101 -3.97 -3.22 -7.38
N PRO A 102 -4.96 -3.36 -8.28
CA PRO A 102 -5.32 -4.65 -8.86
C PRO A 102 -4.13 -5.39 -9.45
N SER A 103 -4.08 -6.71 -9.24
CA SER A 103 -3.06 -7.61 -9.73
C SER A 103 -3.67 -8.82 -10.43
N THR A 104 -2.87 -9.79 -10.83
CA THR A 104 -3.33 -10.95 -11.60
C THR A 104 -4.39 -11.75 -10.84
N THR A 105 -4.15 -12.07 -9.57
CA THR A 105 -5.08 -12.86 -8.74
C THR A 105 -6.05 -11.94 -7.97
N TYR A 106 -5.56 -10.81 -7.48
CA TYR A 106 -6.35 -9.87 -6.68
C TYR A 106 -6.93 -8.74 -7.55
N THR A 107 -8.05 -9.01 -8.19
CA THR A 107 -8.70 -8.07 -9.13
C THR A 107 -9.20 -6.77 -8.48
N THR A 108 -9.40 -6.77 -7.16
CA THR A 108 -9.75 -5.58 -6.35
C THR A 108 -8.57 -5.03 -5.53
N GLY A 109 -7.37 -5.58 -5.75
CA GLY A 109 -6.17 -5.31 -4.98
C GLY A 109 -6.05 -6.22 -3.75
N TYR A 110 -4.82 -6.67 -3.45
CA TYR A 110 -4.51 -7.44 -2.25
C TYR A 110 -4.70 -6.55 -1.00
N GLU A 111 -5.56 -6.98 -0.07
CA GLU A 111 -5.73 -6.31 1.23
C GLU A 111 -4.58 -6.74 2.14
N PHE A 112 -3.70 -5.79 2.47
CA PHE A 112 -2.51 -6.07 3.25
C PHE A 112 -2.67 -5.75 4.74
N ASP A 113 -3.63 -4.88 5.09
CA ASP A 113 -3.88 -4.50 6.48
C ASP A 113 -5.26 -3.87 6.65
N LYS A 114 -5.84 -4.02 7.84
CA LYS A 114 -7.07 -3.33 8.25
C LYS A 114 -7.23 -3.31 9.78
N SER A 115 -7.96 -2.34 10.28
CA SER A 115 -8.20 -2.14 11.72
C SER A 115 -9.44 -2.86 12.26
N TYR A 116 -10.26 -3.47 11.42
CA TYR A 116 -11.56 -4.02 11.80
C TYR A 116 -11.80 -5.42 11.23
N LEU A 117 -12.80 -6.11 11.75
CA LEU A 117 -13.30 -7.38 11.22
C LEU A 117 -14.57 -7.13 10.39
N GLU A 118 -14.80 -8.01 9.40
CA GLU A 118 -16.02 -7.96 8.62
C GLU A 118 -17.18 -8.73 9.32
N PRO A 119 -18.44 -8.25 9.25
CA PRO A 119 -18.84 -7.00 8.62
C PRO A 119 -18.39 -5.78 9.44
N PHE A 120 -17.91 -4.73 8.76
CA PHE A 120 -17.49 -3.49 9.42
C PHE A 120 -18.72 -2.75 9.98
N ASP A 121 -18.61 -2.37 11.25
CA ASP A 121 -19.59 -1.55 11.97
C ASP A 121 -18.81 -0.50 12.76
N GLU A 122 -18.89 0.75 12.33
CA GLU A 122 -18.16 1.87 12.92
C GLU A 122 -18.50 2.07 14.41
N ASP A 123 -19.75 1.82 14.79
CA ASP A 123 -20.21 2.04 16.18
C ASP A 123 -19.64 1.02 17.17
N THR A 124 -19.26 -0.16 16.70
CA THR A 124 -18.80 -1.27 17.55
C THR A 124 -17.35 -1.67 17.35
N ALA A 125 -16.74 -1.29 16.23
CA ALA A 125 -15.35 -1.57 15.95
C ALA A 125 -14.43 -0.71 16.86
N VAL A 126 -13.30 -1.29 17.29
CA VAL A 126 -12.30 -0.56 18.08
C VAL A 126 -11.31 0.11 17.13
N PRO A 127 -11.22 1.45 17.13
CA PRO A 127 -10.30 2.15 16.22
C PRO A 127 -8.83 1.90 16.61
N SER A 128 -7.98 1.88 15.62
CA SER A 128 -6.53 1.86 15.79
C SER A 128 -6.01 3.24 16.17
N LYS A 129 -4.98 3.26 17.05
CA LYS A 129 -4.36 4.50 17.53
C LYS A 129 -2.96 4.66 16.94
N PHE A 130 -2.71 5.82 16.36
CA PHE A 130 -1.40 6.20 15.81
C PHE A 130 -0.99 7.60 16.27
N ILE A 131 0.27 7.95 16.07
CA ILE A 131 0.71 9.34 16.01
C ILE A 131 0.70 9.71 14.52
N ALA A 132 0.14 10.86 14.14
CA ALA A 132 -0.07 11.22 12.74
C ALA A 132 1.22 11.21 11.89
N ASN A 133 2.39 11.43 12.49
CA ASN A 133 3.69 11.27 11.82
C ASN A 133 4.33 9.87 11.96
N GLY A 134 3.66 8.95 12.63
CA GLY A 134 4.12 7.56 12.81
C GLY A 134 3.68 6.60 11.71
N VAL A 135 2.95 7.10 10.73
CA VAL A 135 2.47 6.35 9.55
C VAL A 135 3.21 6.78 8.29
N VAL A 136 2.98 6.11 7.15
CA VAL A 136 3.60 6.53 5.88
C VAL A 136 3.22 7.98 5.53
N ILE A 137 4.11 8.69 4.84
CA ILE A 137 3.98 10.13 4.58
C ILE A 137 2.63 10.48 3.94
N GLY A 138 2.17 9.67 2.98
CA GLY A 138 0.91 9.91 2.30
C GLY A 138 -0.30 9.80 3.22
N PHE A 139 -0.33 8.83 4.12
CA PHE A 139 -1.41 8.67 5.11
C PHE A 139 -1.42 9.87 6.09
N GLY A 140 -0.25 10.26 6.62
CA GLY A 140 -0.12 11.44 7.47
C GLY A 140 -0.48 12.74 6.75
N THR A 141 -0.26 12.83 5.44
CA THR A 141 -0.68 13.98 4.63
C THR A 141 -2.21 14.11 4.57
N ALA A 142 -2.91 13.00 4.38
CA ALA A 142 -4.37 12.97 4.38
C ALA A 142 -4.92 13.36 5.76
N LEU A 143 -4.43 12.75 6.83
CA LEU A 143 -4.88 13.02 8.20
C LEU A 143 -4.87 14.51 8.56
N GLN A 144 -3.87 15.26 8.11
CA GLN A 144 -3.75 16.70 8.40
C GLN A 144 -4.80 17.56 7.69
N LYS A 145 -5.64 16.96 6.86
CA LYS A 145 -6.71 17.63 6.12
C LYS A 145 -8.09 17.04 6.43
N MET A 146 -8.15 15.91 7.12
CA MET A 146 -9.39 15.27 7.54
C MET A 146 -9.94 15.92 8.81
N HIS A 147 -11.27 15.96 8.92
CA HIS A 147 -12.00 16.30 10.13
C HIS A 147 -12.56 15.06 10.80
N ARG A 148 -12.97 15.14 12.05
CA ARG A 148 -13.63 14.02 12.74
C ARG A 148 -14.87 13.58 11.98
N GLY A 149 -15.01 12.28 11.79
CA GLY A 149 -16.10 11.67 11.03
C GLY A 149 -15.90 11.63 9.52
N ASP A 150 -14.81 12.19 8.99
CA ASP A 150 -14.51 12.06 7.57
C ASP A 150 -14.15 10.62 7.22
N HIS A 151 -14.65 10.16 6.06
CA HIS A 151 -14.33 8.89 5.44
C HIS A 151 -13.77 9.14 4.04
N TRP A 152 -12.50 8.84 3.84
CA TRP A 152 -11.79 9.12 2.59
C TRP A 152 -11.14 7.86 2.02
N ARG A 153 -11.12 7.76 0.69
CA ARG A 153 -10.19 6.86 0.00
C ARG A 153 -8.98 7.67 -0.42
N VAL A 154 -7.80 7.20 -0.06
CA VAL A 154 -6.54 7.90 -0.31
C VAL A 154 -5.63 7.00 -1.12
N THR A 155 -5.31 7.43 -2.35
CA THR A 155 -4.33 6.75 -3.21
C THR A 155 -2.97 7.41 -3.03
N ILE A 156 -2.00 6.62 -2.57
CA ILE A 156 -0.67 7.05 -2.15
C ILE A 156 0.37 6.44 -3.08
N PRO A 157 1.16 7.25 -3.82
CA PRO A 157 2.24 6.72 -4.65
C PRO A 157 3.33 6.11 -3.76
N TYR A 158 4.08 5.14 -4.28
CA TYR A 158 5.07 4.41 -3.47
C TYR A 158 6.11 5.34 -2.80
N GLN A 159 6.45 6.47 -3.42
CA GLN A 159 7.38 7.47 -2.85
C GLN A 159 6.89 8.06 -1.51
N LEU A 160 5.59 8.09 -1.30
CA LEU A 160 4.93 8.56 -0.07
C LEU A 160 4.41 7.39 0.79
N GLY A 161 4.61 6.15 0.31
CA GLY A 161 4.34 4.89 0.99
C GLY A 161 5.61 4.26 1.54
N TYR A 162 5.86 2.99 1.19
CA TYR A 162 7.02 2.22 1.64
C TYR A 162 8.23 2.30 0.68
N GLY A 163 8.14 3.05 -0.42
CA GLY A 163 9.24 3.27 -1.34
C GLY A 163 9.62 2.01 -2.15
N ALA A 164 10.92 1.85 -2.35
CA ALA A 164 11.52 0.76 -3.11
C ALA A 164 11.92 -0.44 -2.22
N VAL A 165 11.13 -0.73 -1.17
CA VAL A 165 11.42 -1.76 -0.17
C VAL A 165 10.26 -2.75 -0.10
N ASP A 166 10.58 -4.05 -0.14
CA ASP A 166 9.62 -5.11 0.09
C ASP A 166 9.25 -5.21 1.58
N MET A 167 7.97 -5.07 1.88
CA MET A 167 7.42 -5.30 3.22
C MET A 167 6.91 -6.73 3.30
N THR A 168 7.82 -7.69 3.38
CA THR A 168 7.54 -9.13 3.25
C THR A 168 6.55 -9.65 4.29
N SER A 169 6.57 -9.11 5.51
CA SER A 169 5.63 -9.49 6.57
C SER A 169 4.18 -9.12 6.28
N SER A 170 3.96 -8.10 5.46
CA SER A 170 2.64 -7.60 5.08
C SER A 170 2.28 -7.96 3.63
N GLY A 171 3.16 -8.64 2.90
CA GLY A 171 2.94 -9.01 1.49
C GLY A 171 2.91 -7.81 0.53
N ILE A 172 3.56 -6.69 0.89
CA ILE A 172 3.61 -5.49 0.04
C ILE A 172 4.94 -5.50 -0.73
N PRO A 173 4.92 -5.66 -2.06
CA PRO A 173 6.13 -5.57 -2.87
C PRO A 173 6.69 -4.13 -2.90
N ALA A 174 7.98 -4.01 -3.15
CA ALA A 174 8.61 -2.72 -3.44
C ALA A 174 7.86 -1.97 -4.55
N TYR A 175 7.88 -0.65 -4.52
CA TYR A 175 7.23 0.24 -5.49
C TYR A 175 5.70 0.17 -5.51
N SER A 176 5.06 -0.31 -4.45
CA SER A 176 3.60 -0.41 -4.38
C SER A 176 2.93 0.92 -4.11
N THR A 177 2.03 1.32 -4.99
CA THR A 177 0.99 2.32 -4.71
C THR A 177 0.02 1.73 -3.71
N LEU A 178 -0.31 2.48 -2.66
CA LEU A 178 -1.20 2.05 -1.59
C LEU A 178 -2.54 2.77 -1.73
N ILE A 179 -3.62 2.02 -1.56
CA ILE A 179 -4.98 2.57 -1.55
C ILE A 179 -5.55 2.30 -0.17
N PHE A 180 -5.73 3.37 0.60
CA PHE A 180 -6.35 3.29 1.92
C PHE A 180 -7.77 3.83 1.88
N GLU A 181 -8.68 3.17 2.59
CA GLU A 181 -9.90 3.80 3.08
C GLU A 181 -9.68 4.13 4.54
N ILE A 182 -9.98 5.39 4.94
CA ILE A 182 -9.67 5.94 6.26
C ILE A 182 -10.91 6.62 6.82
N TRP A 183 -11.33 6.23 8.02
CA TRP A 183 -12.33 6.92 8.83
C TRP A 183 -11.61 7.59 9.99
N LEU A 184 -11.61 8.91 10.07
CA LEU A 184 -11.02 9.62 11.21
C LEU A 184 -12.05 9.74 12.33
N VAL A 185 -11.88 8.92 13.37
CA VAL A 185 -12.79 8.86 14.52
C VAL A 185 -12.52 10.03 15.47
N ASP A 186 -11.28 10.18 15.93
CA ASP A 186 -10.89 11.24 16.86
C ASP A 186 -9.39 11.58 16.77
N PHE A 187 -9.01 12.72 17.33
CA PHE A 187 -7.61 13.10 17.51
C PHE A 187 -7.43 14.06 18.67
N TRP A 188 -6.23 14.07 19.25
CA TRP A 188 -5.86 14.96 20.36
C TRP A 188 -4.36 15.21 20.41
N THR A 189 -4.00 16.41 20.86
CA THR A 189 -2.61 16.79 21.10
C THR A 189 -2.17 16.26 22.45
N LYS A 190 -1.07 15.47 22.48
CA LYS A 190 -0.43 15.10 23.76
C LYS A 190 0.19 16.34 24.39
N THR A 191 -0.41 16.84 25.48
CA THR A 191 0.20 17.88 26.28
C THR A 191 1.37 17.31 27.11
N ARG A 192 2.33 18.16 27.45
CA ARG A 192 3.55 17.76 28.22
C ARG A 192 3.25 17.09 29.58
N GLY A 193 1.99 17.16 30.05
CA GLY A 193 1.51 16.57 31.31
C GLY A 193 1.09 15.09 31.20
N ASP A 194 0.87 14.56 30.01
CA ASP A 194 0.32 13.21 29.79
C ASP A 194 1.39 12.11 29.77
N ARG A 195 2.63 12.45 30.08
CA ARG A 195 3.72 11.48 30.25
C ARG A 195 3.68 10.92 31.69
N LYS A 196 2.93 9.86 31.90
CA LYS A 196 3.03 8.96 33.05
C LYS A 196 3.54 7.60 32.62
#